data_597dda0341bda91e7d7859b281ca2896
#
_entry.id   597dda0341bda91e7d7859b281ca2896
#
_cell.length_a   1.000
_cell.length_b   1.000
_cell.length_c   1.000
_cell.angle_alpha   90.00
_cell.angle_beta   90.00
_cell.angle_gamma   90.00
#
_symmetry.space_group_name_H-M   'P 1'
#
loop_
_entity.id
_entity.type
_entity.pdbx_description
1 polymer ?
#
loop_
_entity_poly.entity_id
_entity_poly.type
_entity_poly.pdbx_seq_one_letter_code
_entity_poly.pdbx_strand_id
1 'polypeptide(L)'
;MLGVRVLAVTIPTLYLWLTVNTSWCALLFLALLILTGAMTPTEVWAGSMGHFAVITMIVFSILNYALKETGVIDRAAAWFISRRIAKGRPLVFLGLFFLSNLIIGMFVDNLSLAIIYVGLAIALADKIGVKRGDPFYACLFIGILWCNVIISIASPIAHAPVLILIGMIETQLGITISYAKWLCVGVPFAAVMFLAMMAAVTVWRPNAKAFLDFDTASLKPEPLSRKGKITAGIFLLTVLAILLPEVGKVVFPGHFAFWSQIGVVVPAILAVCALCLITVDGKPVLDFRAACSTLPLPAILFAGVVCVMSTPFSAESTGISSWLSGLLQPIFQGLSPFGTLALLAIAALVMTNFLSNVVTMVLFFNIGLALLSGSNLHLGAFAAVIGVAASMASLTPSACAPAPLIFGPGHVTVRGVLKANLVFLVLSLAACLVVVYPLASAVFG
;
A
#
# COMPACT_ATOMS: atom_id res chain seq x y z
N MET A 1 29.09 -20.59 9.46
CA MET A 1 28.13 -21.69 9.23
C MET A 1 26.66 -21.26 9.33
N LEU A 2 26.28 -20.39 10.26
CA LEU A 2 24.87 -19.95 10.42
C LEU A 2 24.36 -19.23 9.16
N GLY A 3 25.11 -18.29 8.62
CA GLY A 3 24.71 -17.56 7.40
C GLY A 3 24.47 -18.46 6.19
N VAL A 4 25.26 -19.51 6.01
CA VAL A 4 25.03 -20.49 4.93
C VAL A 4 23.70 -21.22 5.10
N ARG A 5 23.31 -21.58 6.33
CA ARG A 5 22.01 -22.21 6.61
C ARG A 5 20.87 -21.25 6.30
N VAL A 6 20.99 -19.99 6.74
CA VAL A 6 19.98 -18.95 6.44
C VAL A 6 19.84 -18.75 4.92
N LEU A 7 20.94 -18.62 4.18
CA LEU A 7 20.89 -18.48 2.72
C LEU A 7 20.31 -19.72 2.04
N ALA A 8 20.68 -20.93 2.50
CA ALA A 8 20.16 -22.18 1.99
C ALA A 8 18.65 -22.35 2.20
N VAL A 9 18.07 -21.70 3.19
CA VAL A 9 16.61 -21.64 3.39
C VAL A 9 16.00 -20.51 2.57
N THR A 10 16.62 -19.33 2.57
CA THR A 10 16.04 -18.13 1.99
C THR A 10 16.03 -18.14 0.46
N ILE A 11 17.13 -18.53 -0.20
CA ILE A 11 17.21 -18.51 -1.65
C ILE A 11 16.18 -19.44 -2.29
N PRO A 12 16.03 -20.71 -1.88
CA PRO A 12 14.95 -21.56 -2.39
C PRO A 12 13.56 -21.05 -2.06
N THR A 13 13.36 -20.43 -0.88
CA THR A 13 12.07 -19.85 -0.52
C THR A 13 11.71 -18.68 -1.43
N LEU A 14 12.63 -17.77 -1.72
CA LEU A 14 12.41 -16.70 -2.69
C LEU A 14 12.06 -17.25 -4.08
N TYR A 15 12.78 -18.30 -4.52
CA TYR A 15 12.46 -18.97 -5.77
C TYR A 15 11.05 -19.58 -5.77
N LEU A 16 10.65 -20.25 -4.69
CA LEU A 16 9.29 -20.80 -4.53
C LEU A 16 8.22 -19.69 -4.50
N TRP A 17 8.50 -18.54 -3.90
CA TRP A 17 7.59 -17.40 -3.92
C TRP A 17 7.38 -16.83 -5.31
N LEU A 18 8.39 -16.88 -6.16
CA LEU A 18 8.31 -16.37 -7.53
C LEU A 18 7.65 -17.38 -8.50
N THR A 19 7.80 -18.68 -8.24
CA THR A 19 7.45 -19.72 -9.22
C THR A 19 6.24 -20.58 -8.84
N VAL A 20 5.97 -20.71 -7.53
CA VAL A 20 4.95 -21.65 -7.03
C VAL A 20 3.83 -20.92 -6.30
N ASN A 21 4.09 -20.42 -5.08
CA ASN A 21 3.08 -19.80 -4.23
C ASN A 21 3.71 -19.09 -3.03
N THR A 22 3.21 -17.90 -2.70
CA THR A 22 3.74 -17.14 -1.56
C THR A 22 3.20 -17.62 -0.21
N SER A 23 2.03 -18.24 -0.14
CA SER A 23 1.30 -18.48 1.11
C SER A 23 1.84 -19.67 1.89
N TRP A 24 1.73 -20.89 1.35
CA TRP A 24 2.19 -22.08 2.06
C TRP A 24 3.72 -22.18 2.10
N CYS A 25 4.42 -21.68 1.08
CA CYS A 25 5.88 -21.58 1.09
C CYS A 25 6.37 -20.65 2.19
N ALA A 26 5.58 -19.65 2.59
CA ALA A 26 5.86 -18.79 3.72
C ALA A 26 5.90 -19.60 5.04
N LEU A 27 4.91 -20.47 5.27
CA LEU A 27 4.91 -21.35 6.45
C LEU A 27 6.09 -22.33 6.46
N LEU A 28 6.44 -22.87 5.29
CA LEU A 28 7.62 -23.73 5.16
C LEU A 28 8.90 -22.98 5.57
N PHE A 29 9.04 -21.72 5.20
CA PHE A 29 10.18 -20.90 5.59
C PHE A 29 10.31 -20.76 7.13
N LEU A 30 9.21 -20.51 7.85
CA LEU A 30 9.23 -20.43 9.31
C LEU A 30 9.72 -21.74 9.94
N ALA A 31 9.21 -22.87 9.44
CA ALA A 31 9.64 -24.19 9.92
C ALA A 31 11.13 -24.43 9.66
N LEU A 32 11.61 -24.08 8.47
CA LEU A 32 13.02 -24.25 8.11
C LEU A 32 13.96 -23.34 8.89
N LEU A 33 13.56 -22.11 9.26
CA LEU A 33 14.34 -21.25 10.13
C LEU A 33 14.57 -21.88 11.51
N ILE A 34 13.55 -22.54 12.06
CA ILE A 34 13.64 -23.23 13.35
C ILE A 34 14.50 -24.50 13.19
N LEU A 35 14.22 -25.35 12.20
CA LEU A 35 14.90 -26.62 11.99
C LEU A 35 16.40 -26.45 11.71
N THR A 36 16.78 -25.36 11.07
CA THR A 36 18.20 -25.06 10.80
C THR A 36 18.93 -24.47 12.00
N GLY A 37 18.19 -24.14 13.08
CA GLY A 37 18.74 -23.48 14.25
C GLY A 37 19.16 -22.02 13.99
N ALA A 38 18.61 -21.41 12.93
CA ALA A 38 18.88 -20.01 12.61
C ALA A 38 18.20 -19.05 13.61
N MET A 39 17.03 -19.45 14.09
CA MET A 39 16.26 -18.73 15.10
C MET A 39 15.55 -19.72 16.02
N THR A 40 15.29 -19.30 17.27
CA THR A 40 14.48 -20.08 18.20
C THR A 40 12.97 -20.01 17.83
N PRO A 41 12.16 -21.02 18.22
CA PRO A 41 10.71 -20.96 17.99
C PRO A 41 10.06 -19.68 18.53
N THR A 42 10.45 -19.22 19.71
CA THR A 42 9.91 -18.00 20.33
C THR A 42 10.21 -16.76 19.47
N GLU A 43 11.44 -16.61 19.01
CA GLU A 43 11.83 -15.50 18.13
C GLU A 43 11.06 -15.53 16.79
N VAL A 44 10.91 -16.72 16.22
CA VAL A 44 10.17 -16.89 14.95
C VAL A 44 8.70 -16.51 15.12
N TRP A 45 8.04 -16.98 16.18
CA TRP A 45 6.61 -16.67 16.37
C TRP A 45 6.38 -15.22 16.76
N ALA A 46 7.21 -14.65 17.65
CA ALA A 46 7.11 -13.24 18.03
C ALA A 46 7.40 -12.30 16.85
N GLY A 47 8.45 -12.59 16.08
CA GLY A 47 8.82 -11.76 14.93
C GLY A 47 7.91 -11.93 13.70
N SER A 48 7.12 -13.02 13.64
CA SER A 48 6.17 -13.25 12.53
C SER A 48 4.73 -12.95 12.95
N MET A 49 4.02 -13.93 13.49
CA MET A 49 2.58 -13.81 13.79
C MET A 49 2.29 -12.84 14.94
N GLY A 50 3.23 -12.65 15.88
CA GLY A 50 3.15 -11.65 16.96
C GLY A 50 3.51 -10.23 16.54
N HIS A 51 3.98 -10.02 15.32
CA HIS A 51 4.40 -8.71 14.86
C HIS A 51 3.22 -7.74 14.69
N PHE A 52 3.39 -6.46 15.10
CA PHE A 52 2.32 -5.46 15.08
C PHE A 52 1.68 -5.29 13.70
N ALA A 53 2.45 -5.41 12.61
CA ALA A 53 1.96 -5.30 11.25
C ALA A 53 0.90 -6.37 10.93
N VAL A 54 1.10 -7.59 11.40
CA VAL A 54 0.15 -8.72 11.21
C VAL A 54 -1.15 -8.45 11.96
N ILE A 55 -1.07 -8.03 13.21
CA ILE A 55 -2.23 -7.71 14.03
C ILE A 55 -3.01 -6.54 13.41
N THR A 56 -2.30 -5.52 12.94
CA THR A 56 -2.89 -4.36 12.24
C THR A 56 -3.66 -4.82 11.00
N MET A 57 -3.06 -5.67 10.15
CA MET A 57 -3.71 -6.19 8.95
C MET A 57 -5.01 -6.93 9.27
N ILE A 58 -5.01 -7.78 10.31
CA ILE A 58 -6.20 -8.53 10.72
C ILE A 58 -7.33 -7.56 11.12
N VAL A 59 -7.04 -6.64 12.04
CA VAL A 59 -8.07 -5.75 12.61
C VAL A 59 -8.64 -4.79 11.58
N PHE A 60 -7.78 -4.19 10.73
CA PHE A 60 -8.27 -3.30 9.69
C PHE A 60 -8.99 -4.03 8.55
N SER A 61 -8.64 -5.30 8.26
CA SER A 61 -9.42 -6.11 7.32
C SER A 61 -10.86 -6.33 7.81
N ILE A 62 -11.05 -6.55 9.11
CA ILE A 62 -12.38 -6.68 9.73
C ILE A 62 -13.14 -5.33 9.65
N LEU A 63 -12.49 -4.20 9.93
CA LEU A 63 -13.11 -2.87 9.79
C LEU A 63 -13.47 -2.56 8.34
N ASN A 64 -12.62 -2.92 7.39
CA ASN A 64 -12.89 -2.74 5.96
C ASN A 64 -14.10 -3.57 5.50
N TYR A 65 -14.27 -4.79 6.02
CA TYR A 65 -15.48 -5.58 5.79
C TYR A 65 -16.73 -4.81 6.25
N ALA A 66 -16.72 -4.22 7.46
CA ALA A 66 -17.85 -3.45 7.97
C ALA A 66 -18.17 -2.22 7.08
N LEU A 67 -17.15 -1.47 6.65
CA LEU A 67 -17.33 -0.31 5.76
C LEU A 67 -17.93 -0.70 4.42
N LYS A 68 -17.50 -1.83 3.85
CA LYS A 68 -18.00 -2.37 2.58
C LYS A 68 -19.44 -2.87 2.71
N GLU A 69 -19.70 -3.73 3.69
CA GLU A 69 -21.01 -4.36 3.90
C GLU A 69 -22.10 -3.34 4.21
N THR A 70 -21.76 -2.24 4.88
CA THR A 70 -22.73 -1.19 5.22
C THR A 70 -22.88 -0.10 4.15
N GLY A 71 -22.19 -0.23 2.99
CA GLY A 71 -22.28 0.69 1.85
C GLY A 71 -21.64 2.07 2.10
N VAL A 72 -20.81 2.22 3.13
CA VAL A 72 -20.14 3.51 3.43
C VAL A 72 -19.19 3.91 2.31
N ILE A 73 -18.47 2.94 1.74
CA ILE A 73 -17.49 3.17 0.66
C ILE A 73 -18.20 3.65 -0.60
N ASP A 74 -19.25 2.94 -1.03
CA ASP A 74 -20.02 3.27 -2.24
C ASP A 74 -20.66 4.65 -2.12
N ARG A 75 -21.19 4.96 -0.94
CA ARG A 75 -21.77 6.27 -0.63
C ARG A 75 -20.73 7.38 -0.70
N ALA A 76 -19.55 7.18 -0.13
CA ALA A 76 -18.48 8.15 -0.15
C ALA A 76 -18.01 8.40 -1.61
N ALA A 77 -17.78 7.35 -2.39
CA ALA A 77 -17.40 7.45 -3.79
C ALA A 77 -18.45 8.23 -4.60
N ALA A 78 -19.72 7.84 -4.50
CA ALA A 78 -20.81 8.48 -5.20
C ALA A 78 -21.00 9.96 -4.81
N TRP A 79 -20.73 10.32 -3.55
CA TRP A 79 -20.77 11.70 -3.08
C TRP A 79 -19.75 12.60 -3.80
N PHE A 80 -18.52 12.12 -4.01
CA PHE A 80 -17.50 12.87 -4.74
C PHE A 80 -17.86 13.07 -6.20
N ILE A 81 -18.27 12.02 -6.90
CA ILE A 81 -18.49 12.04 -8.35
C ILE A 81 -19.80 12.76 -8.75
N SER A 82 -20.76 12.90 -7.83
CA SER A 82 -22.05 13.57 -8.08
C SER A 82 -21.99 15.10 -7.92
N ARG A 83 -20.80 15.69 -7.74
CA ARG A 83 -20.66 17.13 -7.54
C ARG A 83 -21.00 17.95 -8.79
N ARG A 84 -21.81 19.01 -8.60
CA ARG A 84 -22.22 19.91 -9.69
C ARG A 84 -21.04 20.56 -10.43
N ILE A 85 -19.91 20.78 -9.75
CA ILE A 85 -18.70 21.38 -10.36
C ILE A 85 -18.14 20.53 -11.52
N ALA A 86 -18.45 19.24 -11.57
CA ALA A 86 -18.02 18.32 -12.61
C ALA A 86 -18.91 18.36 -13.87
N LYS A 87 -20.11 18.96 -13.81
CA LYS A 87 -21.05 19.01 -14.93
C LYS A 87 -20.42 19.72 -16.14
N GLY A 88 -20.41 19.05 -17.29
CA GLY A 88 -19.82 19.56 -18.53
C GLY A 88 -18.28 19.73 -18.51
N ARG A 89 -17.60 19.25 -17.45
CA ARG A 89 -16.14 19.40 -17.28
C ARG A 89 -15.47 18.05 -17.06
N PRO A 90 -15.11 17.33 -18.13
CA PRO A 90 -14.60 15.95 -18.04
C PRO A 90 -13.33 15.80 -17.23
N LEU A 91 -12.39 16.76 -17.32
CA LEU A 91 -11.15 16.71 -16.51
C LEU A 91 -11.41 16.92 -15.02
N VAL A 92 -12.37 17.80 -14.68
CA VAL A 92 -12.78 18.00 -13.28
C VAL A 92 -13.47 16.74 -12.74
N PHE A 93 -14.29 16.10 -13.59
CA PHE A 93 -14.93 14.84 -13.22
C PHE A 93 -13.91 13.73 -12.98
N LEU A 94 -12.97 13.51 -13.90
CA LEU A 94 -11.88 12.54 -13.71
C LEU A 94 -11.05 12.86 -12.47
N GLY A 95 -10.76 14.15 -12.23
CA GLY A 95 -10.07 14.59 -11.03
C GLY A 95 -10.82 14.23 -9.74
N LEU A 96 -12.13 14.46 -9.67
CA LEU A 96 -12.94 14.08 -8.52
C LEU A 96 -13.08 12.58 -8.37
N PHE A 97 -13.20 11.84 -9.48
CA PHE A 97 -13.25 10.39 -9.49
C PHE A 97 -11.96 9.78 -8.92
N PHE A 98 -10.80 10.23 -9.39
CA PHE A 98 -9.51 9.75 -8.90
C PHE A 98 -9.20 10.25 -7.49
N LEU A 99 -9.53 11.50 -7.17
CA LEU A 99 -9.36 12.03 -5.82
C LEU A 99 -10.20 11.25 -4.79
N SER A 100 -11.44 10.90 -5.16
CA SER A 100 -12.27 10.05 -4.29
C SER A 100 -11.67 8.67 -4.08
N ASN A 101 -11.11 8.07 -5.15
CA ASN A 101 -10.41 6.79 -5.06
C ASN A 101 -9.20 6.89 -4.12
N LEU A 102 -8.37 7.94 -4.25
CA LEU A 102 -7.21 8.15 -3.38
C LEU A 102 -7.61 8.37 -1.92
N ILE A 103 -8.57 9.24 -1.64
CA ILE A 103 -9.00 9.55 -0.26
C ILE A 103 -9.62 8.33 0.41
N ILE A 104 -10.56 7.65 -0.25
CA ILE A 104 -11.21 6.46 0.29
C ILE A 104 -10.19 5.33 0.44
N GLY A 105 -9.30 5.19 -0.54
CA GLY A 105 -8.28 4.15 -0.55
C GLY A 105 -7.22 4.28 0.53
N MET A 106 -7.04 5.45 1.14
CA MET A 106 -6.17 5.56 2.32
C MET A 106 -6.66 4.71 3.51
N PHE A 107 -7.91 4.26 3.47
CA PHE A 107 -8.56 3.56 4.58
C PHE A 107 -9.13 2.19 4.20
N VAL A 108 -9.20 1.88 2.91
CA VAL A 108 -9.82 0.67 2.36
C VAL A 108 -8.79 -0.15 1.59
N ASP A 109 -8.89 -1.48 1.66
CA ASP A 109 -7.96 -2.34 0.95
C ASP A 109 -8.02 -2.14 -0.58
N ASN A 110 -6.87 -2.25 -1.23
CA ASN A 110 -6.69 -1.95 -2.65
C ASN A 110 -7.57 -2.79 -3.58
N LEU A 111 -7.71 -4.08 -3.31
CA LEU A 111 -8.43 -4.98 -4.21
C LEU A 111 -9.94 -4.72 -4.16
N SER A 112 -10.49 -4.60 -2.95
CA SER A 112 -11.91 -4.27 -2.75
C SER A 112 -12.25 -2.92 -3.37
N LEU A 113 -11.40 -1.92 -3.17
CA LEU A 113 -11.57 -0.60 -3.76
C LEU A 113 -11.52 -0.64 -5.28
N ALA A 114 -10.55 -1.36 -5.86
CA ALA A 114 -10.44 -1.53 -7.31
C ALA A 114 -11.70 -2.15 -7.91
N ILE A 115 -12.26 -3.20 -7.29
CA ILE A 115 -13.51 -3.84 -7.74
C ILE A 115 -14.66 -2.83 -7.77
N ILE A 116 -14.82 -2.03 -6.72
CA ILE A 116 -15.87 -1.00 -6.63
C ILE A 116 -15.68 0.05 -7.74
N TYR A 117 -14.47 0.59 -7.89
CA TYR A 117 -14.21 1.65 -8.87
C TYR A 117 -14.24 1.16 -10.32
N VAL A 118 -13.87 -0.09 -10.59
CA VAL A 118 -14.05 -0.73 -11.90
C VAL A 118 -15.54 -0.86 -12.22
N GLY A 119 -16.34 -1.33 -11.27
CA GLY A 119 -17.80 -1.39 -11.42
C GLY A 119 -18.43 0.00 -11.68
N LEU A 120 -18.01 1.02 -10.91
CA LEU A 120 -18.44 2.40 -11.13
C LEU A 120 -18.00 2.94 -12.51
N ALA A 121 -16.77 2.63 -12.95
CA ALA A 121 -16.26 3.07 -14.26
C ALA A 121 -17.03 2.43 -15.41
N ILE A 122 -17.40 1.14 -15.30
CA ILE A 122 -18.25 0.47 -16.30
C ILE A 122 -19.61 1.14 -16.37
N ALA A 123 -20.31 1.27 -15.24
CA ALA A 123 -21.64 1.89 -15.18
C ALA A 123 -21.63 3.33 -15.67
N LEU A 124 -20.53 4.06 -15.40
CA LEU A 124 -20.34 5.42 -15.86
C LEU A 124 -20.10 5.48 -17.37
N ALA A 125 -19.22 4.63 -17.90
CA ALA A 125 -18.93 4.55 -19.33
C ALA A 125 -20.20 4.24 -20.14
N ASP A 126 -21.04 3.32 -19.65
CA ASP A 126 -22.32 2.98 -20.28
C ASP A 126 -23.29 4.18 -20.27
N LYS A 127 -23.41 4.90 -19.15
CA LYS A 127 -24.27 6.09 -19.02
C LYS A 127 -23.82 7.26 -19.91
N ILE A 128 -22.51 7.45 -20.05
CA ILE A 128 -21.92 8.51 -20.90
C ILE A 128 -21.94 8.10 -22.38
N GLY A 129 -22.06 6.80 -22.68
CA GLY A 129 -21.99 6.27 -24.06
C GLY A 129 -20.55 6.11 -24.58
N VAL A 130 -19.54 6.06 -23.68
CA VAL A 130 -18.12 5.87 -24.05
C VAL A 130 -17.83 4.38 -24.18
N LYS A 131 -17.11 3.99 -25.23
CA LYS A 131 -16.83 2.59 -25.55
C LYS A 131 -15.35 2.24 -25.32
N ARG A 132 -15.08 0.94 -25.26
CA ARG A 132 -13.69 0.44 -25.26
C ARG A 132 -12.94 0.96 -26.48
N GLY A 133 -11.72 1.44 -26.29
CA GLY A 133 -10.91 2.08 -27.31
C GLY A 133 -10.97 3.62 -27.30
N ASP A 134 -11.97 4.22 -26.68
CA ASP A 134 -12.00 5.66 -26.48
C ASP A 134 -10.92 6.10 -25.45
N PRO A 135 -10.22 7.22 -25.72
CA PRO A 135 -9.23 7.74 -24.77
C PRO A 135 -9.81 8.03 -23.38
N PHE A 136 -11.06 8.49 -23.29
CA PHE A 136 -11.72 8.72 -22.00
C PHE A 136 -11.95 7.42 -21.24
N TYR A 137 -12.39 6.36 -21.93
CA TYR A 137 -12.53 5.02 -21.36
C TYR A 137 -11.18 4.52 -20.82
N ALA A 138 -10.13 4.60 -21.63
CA ALA A 138 -8.80 4.18 -21.23
C ALA A 138 -8.28 4.97 -20.02
N CYS A 139 -8.53 6.29 -19.96
CA CYS A 139 -8.18 7.13 -18.81
C CYS A 139 -8.86 6.69 -17.51
N LEU A 140 -10.16 6.34 -17.55
CA LEU A 140 -10.87 5.86 -16.37
C LEU A 140 -10.19 4.63 -15.78
N PHE A 141 -9.92 3.63 -16.61
CA PHE A 141 -9.42 2.33 -16.11
C PHE A 141 -7.95 2.37 -15.70
N ILE A 142 -7.09 3.01 -16.51
CA ILE A 142 -5.67 3.12 -16.14
C ILE A 142 -5.49 4.02 -14.90
N GLY A 143 -6.30 5.07 -14.79
CA GLY A 143 -6.28 5.95 -13.62
C GLY A 143 -6.69 5.24 -12.33
N ILE A 144 -7.63 4.29 -12.38
CA ILE A 144 -7.95 3.42 -11.23
C ILE A 144 -6.70 2.61 -10.82
N LEU A 145 -5.98 2.04 -11.78
CA LEU A 145 -4.76 1.30 -11.50
C LEU A 145 -3.69 2.19 -10.84
N TRP A 146 -3.46 3.39 -11.41
CA TRP A 146 -2.51 4.34 -10.85
C TRP A 146 -2.90 4.81 -9.44
N CYS A 147 -4.19 5.09 -9.20
CA CYS A 147 -4.67 5.40 -7.86
C CYS A 147 -4.35 4.28 -6.87
N ASN A 148 -4.63 3.02 -7.25
CA ASN A 148 -4.36 1.88 -6.38
C ASN A 148 -2.86 1.72 -6.06
N VAL A 149 -2.00 1.96 -7.04
CA VAL A 149 -0.54 1.94 -6.87
C VAL A 149 -0.09 3.05 -5.92
N ILE A 150 -0.60 4.27 -6.08
CA ILE A 150 -0.31 5.40 -5.19
C ILE A 150 -0.79 5.12 -3.77
N ILE A 151 -2.02 4.65 -3.62
CA ILE A 151 -2.64 4.34 -2.31
C ILE A 151 -1.85 3.29 -1.55
N SER A 152 -1.28 2.30 -2.26
CA SER A 152 -0.52 1.21 -1.62
C SER A 152 0.64 1.69 -0.76
N ILE A 153 1.05 2.94 -0.93
CA ILE A 153 2.12 3.61 -0.17
C ILE A 153 1.63 4.80 0.66
N ALA A 154 0.54 5.44 0.25
CA ALA A 154 0.08 6.66 0.90
C ALA A 154 -0.31 6.46 2.37
N SER A 155 -0.87 5.29 2.72
CA SER A 155 -1.36 5.01 4.07
C SER A 155 -1.05 3.59 4.51
N PRO A 156 -0.58 3.36 5.75
CA PRO A 156 -0.34 2.01 6.28
C PRO A 156 -1.59 1.31 6.80
N ILE A 157 -2.76 1.97 6.85
CA ILE A 157 -3.96 1.37 7.49
C ILE A 157 -4.43 0.11 6.75
N ALA A 158 -4.48 0.14 5.43
CA ALA A 158 -5.13 -0.92 4.67
C ALA A 158 -4.18 -1.65 3.70
N HIS A 159 -2.88 -1.39 3.79
CA HIS A 159 -1.93 -1.81 2.76
C HIS A 159 -0.74 -2.57 3.33
N ALA A 160 -0.70 -3.85 3.05
CA ALA A 160 0.35 -4.76 3.48
C ALA A 160 1.79 -4.26 3.17
N PRO A 161 2.12 -3.76 1.96
CA PRO A 161 3.48 -3.35 1.66
C PRO A 161 4.04 -2.30 2.62
N VAL A 162 3.26 -1.28 2.98
CA VAL A 162 3.71 -0.25 3.92
C VAL A 162 3.91 -0.80 5.32
N LEU A 163 2.97 -1.61 5.80
CA LEU A 163 3.09 -2.22 7.14
C LEU A 163 4.29 -3.13 7.23
N ILE A 164 4.55 -3.92 6.19
CA ILE A 164 5.73 -4.77 6.08
C ILE A 164 7.01 -3.91 6.09
N LEU A 165 7.04 -2.85 5.29
CA LEU A 165 8.18 -1.93 5.23
C LEU A 165 8.47 -1.29 6.59
N ILE A 166 7.45 -0.75 7.28
CA ILE A 166 7.59 -0.17 8.61
C ILE A 166 8.14 -1.23 9.59
N GLY A 167 7.60 -2.46 9.53
CA GLY A 167 8.09 -3.56 10.33
C GLY A 167 9.56 -3.91 10.06
N MET A 168 10.00 -3.89 8.81
CA MET A 168 11.41 -4.11 8.45
C MET A 168 12.31 -2.99 8.94
N ILE A 169 11.87 -1.74 8.83
CA ILE A 169 12.61 -0.56 9.33
C ILE A 169 12.77 -0.67 10.85
N GLU A 170 11.71 -1.01 11.56
CA GLU A 170 11.75 -1.16 13.01
C GLU A 170 12.67 -2.31 13.44
N THR A 171 12.55 -3.47 12.83
CA THR A 171 13.33 -4.66 13.22
C THR A 171 14.80 -4.57 12.84
N GLN A 172 15.15 -3.95 11.71
CA GLN A 172 16.54 -3.91 11.21
C GLN A 172 17.29 -2.62 11.53
N LEU A 173 16.58 -1.50 11.60
CA LEU A 173 17.20 -0.19 11.83
C LEU A 173 16.92 0.35 13.24
N GLY A 174 16.01 -0.28 14.00
CA GLY A 174 15.58 0.23 15.31
C GLY A 174 14.81 1.55 15.24
N ILE A 175 14.33 1.96 14.07
CA ILE A 175 13.62 3.21 13.86
C ILE A 175 12.12 2.96 13.97
N THR A 176 11.46 3.52 15.00
CA THR A 176 10.00 3.42 15.16
C THR A 176 9.30 4.50 14.31
N ILE A 177 8.50 4.07 13.35
CA ILE A 177 7.72 4.95 12.48
C ILE A 177 6.25 4.87 12.90
N SER A 178 5.75 5.95 13.52
CA SER A 178 4.32 6.06 13.82
C SER A 178 3.49 6.28 12.55
N TYR A 179 2.19 6.01 12.65
CA TYR A 179 1.24 6.23 11.57
C TYR A 179 1.30 7.67 11.02
N ALA A 180 1.34 8.66 11.92
CA ALA A 180 1.41 10.07 11.55
C ALA A 180 2.75 10.42 10.86
N LYS A 181 3.87 9.90 11.35
CA LYS A 181 5.17 10.06 10.68
C LYS A 181 5.13 9.54 9.25
N TRP A 182 4.51 8.35 9.03
CA TRP A 182 4.37 7.84 7.68
C TRP A 182 3.48 8.72 6.81
N LEU A 183 2.34 9.22 7.32
CA LEU A 183 1.46 10.12 6.57
C LEU A 183 2.17 11.41 6.13
N CYS A 184 3.10 11.94 6.92
CA CYS A 184 3.92 13.09 6.53
C CYS A 184 4.78 12.85 5.28
N VAL A 185 5.03 11.59 4.92
CA VAL A 185 5.74 11.20 3.69
C VAL A 185 4.76 10.74 2.61
N GLY A 186 3.82 9.86 2.97
CA GLY A 186 2.90 9.22 2.04
C GLY A 186 1.87 10.17 1.42
N VAL A 187 1.32 11.10 2.21
CA VAL A 187 0.30 12.04 1.70
C VAL A 187 0.90 13.07 0.73
N PRO A 188 2.04 13.73 1.00
CA PRO A 188 2.69 14.59 0.01
C PRO A 188 3.08 13.83 -1.26
N PHE A 189 3.61 12.61 -1.13
CA PHE A 189 3.88 11.75 -2.29
C PHE A 189 2.61 11.51 -3.11
N ALA A 190 1.51 11.11 -2.48
CA ALA A 190 0.24 10.87 -3.15
C ALA A 190 -0.30 12.14 -3.83
N ALA A 191 -0.16 13.31 -3.22
CA ALA A 191 -0.56 14.58 -3.80
C ALA A 191 0.25 14.93 -5.06
N VAL A 192 1.58 14.76 -5.02
CA VAL A 192 2.45 14.97 -6.19
C VAL A 192 2.10 13.98 -7.30
N MET A 193 1.89 12.70 -6.98
CA MET A 193 1.53 11.68 -7.97
C MET A 193 0.12 11.89 -8.52
N PHE A 194 -0.82 12.39 -7.72
CA PHE A 194 -2.13 12.80 -8.23
C PHE A 194 -2.03 13.92 -9.26
N LEU A 195 -1.23 14.96 -9.00
CA LEU A 195 -0.99 16.05 -9.94
C LEU A 195 -0.30 15.54 -11.22
N ALA A 196 0.70 14.66 -11.08
CA ALA A 196 1.38 14.02 -12.22
C ALA A 196 0.41 13.18 -13.06
N MET A 197 -0.46 12.42 -12.42
CA MET A 197 -1.51 11.64 -13.08
C MET A 197 -2.50 12.56 -13.84
N MET A 198 -2.96 13.64 -13.20
CA MET A 198 -3.84 14.61 -13.85
C MET A 198 -3.16 15.31 -15.01
N ALA A 199 -1.87 15.64 -14.92
CA ALA A 199 -1.09 16.16 -16.03
C ALA A 199 -1.02 15.16 -17.19
N ALA A 200 -0.76 13.88 -16.92
CA ALA A 200 -0.76 12.82 -17.94
C ALA A 200 -2.12 12.69 -18.63
N VAL A 201 -3.22 12.74 -17.87
CA VAL A 201 -4.59 12.72 -18.42
C VAL A 201 -4.86 13.93 -19.32
N THR A 202 -4.40 15.14 -18.93
CA THR A 202 -4.58 16.34 -19.77
C THR A 202 -3.80 16.26 -21.07
N VAL A 203 -2.59 15.70 -21.06
CA VAL A 203 -1.78 15.48 -22.28
C VAL A 203 -2.42 14.45 -23.20
N TRP A 204 -3.06 13.43 -22.65
CA TRP A 204 -3.76 12.41 -23.43
C TRP A 204 -5.03 12.93 -24.13
N ARG A 205 -5.55 14.08 -23.68
CA ARG A 205 -6.72 14.78 -24.24
C ARG A 205 -7.91 13.85 -24.50
N PRO A 206 -8.49 13.24 -23.45
CA PRO A 206 -9.64 12.38 -23.63
C PRO A 206 -10.77 13.15 -24.32
N ASN A 207 -11.30 12.60 -25.42
CA ASN A 207 -12.44 13.20 -26.10
C ASN A 207 -13.67 13.11 -25.21
N ALA A 208 -14.21 14.26 -24.87
CA ALA A 208 -15.23 14.38 -23.86
C ALA A 208 -16.56 14.89 -24.39
N LYS A 209 -16.78 14.89 -25.71
CA LYS A 209 -18.06 15.39 -26.29
C LYS A 209 -19.25 14.68 -25.65
N ALA A 210 -19.18 13.36 -25.46
CA ALA A 210 -20.24 12.58 -24.82
C ALA A 210 -20.47 12.94 -23.35
N PHE A 211 -19.48 13.57 -22.68
CA PHE A 211 -19.61 13.99 -21.29
C PHE A 211 -20.27 15.36 -21.13
N LEU A 212 -20.33 16.19 -22.17
CA LEU A 212 -20.88 17.55 -22.10
C LEU A 212 -22.35 17.54 -21.70
N ASP A 213 -23.12 16.56 -22.21
CA ASP A 213 -24.56 16.42 -21.97
C ASP A 213 -24.86 15.54 -20.73
N PHE A 214 -23.83 14.98 -20.08
CA PHE A 214 -24.00 14.08 -18.95
C PHE A 214 -24.35 14.84 -17.66
N ASP A 215 -25.50 14.50 -17.05
CA ASP A 215 -25.89 15.06 -15.77
C ASP A 215 -25.34 14.24 -14.59
N THR A 216 -24.29 14.75 -13.96
CA THR A 216 -23.67 14.15 -12.77
C THR A 216 -24.63 14.02 -11.59
N ALA A 217 -25.75 14.79 -11.57
CA ALA A 217 -26.76 14.68 -10.51
C ALA A 217 -27.50 13.34 -10.54
N SER A 218 -27.50 12.64 -11.68
CA SER A 218 -28.06 11.27 -11.80
C SER A 218 -27.27 10.22 -11.02
N LEU A 219 -26.06 10.57 -10.57
CA LEU A 219 -25.17 9.72 -9.76
C LEU A 219 -25.35 9.93 -8.24
N LYS A 220 -26.37 10.72 -7.82
CA LYS A 220 -26.57 10.96 -6.38
C LYS A 220 -26.78 9.64 -5.64
N PRO A 221 -26.01 9.40 -4.58
CA PRO A 221 -26.11 8.20 -3.80
C PRO A 221 -27.38 8.21 -2.94
N GLU A 222 -27.93 7.02 -2.69
CA GLU A 222 -28.96 6.84 -1.70
C GLU A 222 -28.47 7.18 -0.28
N PRO A 223 -29.34 7.61 0.64
CA PRO A 223 -28.93 7.88 2.01
C PRO A 223 -28.41 6.61 2.70
N LEU A 224 -27.36 6.76 3.52
CA LEU A 224 -26.83 5.66 4.32
C LEU A 224 -27.91 5.07 5.22
N SER A 225 -27.95 3.74 5.29
CA SER A 225 -28.73 3.01 6.27
C SER A 225 -28.32 3.38 7.71
N ARG A 226 -29.15 3.02 8.70
CA ARG A 226 -28.80 3.23 10.11
C ARG A 226 -27.48 2.53 10.49
N LYS A 227 -27.26 1.31 10.01
CA LYS A 227 -25.99 0.59 10.17
C LYS A 227 -24.83 1.36 9.54
N GLY A 228 -24.98 1.85 8.31
CA GLY A 228 -23.95 2.62 7.61
C GLY A 228 -23.56 3.92 8.34
N LYS A 229 -24.52 4.64 8.91
CA LYS A 229 -24.25 5.86 9.70
C LYS A 229 -23.43 5.55 10.96
N ILE A 230 -23.79 4.46 11.66
CA ILE A 230 -23.05 4.01 12.86
C ILE A 230 -21.64 3.60 12.48
N THR A 231 -21.48 2.79 11.44
CA THR A 231 -20.16 2.35 10.96
C THR A 231 -19.28 3.52 10.55
N ALA A 232 -19.82 4.48 9.79
CA ALA A 232 -19.09 5.68 9.38
C ALA A 232 -18.69 6.54 10.59
N GLY A 233 -19.57 6.69 11.58
CA GLY A 233 -19.29 7.44 12.80
C GLY A 233 -18.19 6.78 13.64
N ILE A 234 -18.28 5.48 13.89
CA ILE A 234 -17.27 4.72 14.64
C ILE A 234 -15.93 4.75 13.90
N PHE A 235 -15.94 4.57 12.57
CA PHE A 235 -14.71 4.63 11.78
C PHE A 235 -14.06 6.02 11.84
N LEU A 236 -14.83 7.10 11.72
CA LEU A 236 -14.31 8.46 11.87
C LEU A 236 -13.70 8.68 13.25
N LEU A 237 -14.40 8.23 14.31
CA LEU A 237 -13.87 8.29 15.68
C LEU A 237 -12.56 7.49 15.83
N THR A 238 -12.46 6.33 15.17
CA THR A 238 -11.23 5.52 15.17
C THR A 238 -10.08 6.27 14.52
N VAL A 239 -10.30 6.87 13.35
CA VAL A 239 -9.29 7.68 12.65
C VAL A 239 -8.86 8.87 13.50
N LEU A 240 -9.80 9.56 14.13
CA LEU A 240 -9.49 10.65 15.06
C LEU A 240 -8.70 10.17 16.29
N ALA A 241 -9.09 9.04 16.87
CA ALA A 241 -8.37 8.44 18.01
C ALA A 241 -6.93 8.02 17.67
N ILE A 242 -6.65 7.71 16.41
CA ILE A 242 -5.30 7.41 15.92
C ILE A 242 -4.48 8.70 15.68
N LEU A 243 -5.10 9.72 15.07
CA LEU A 243 -4.38 10.92 14.64
C LEU A 243 -4.23 11.98 15.74
N LEU A 244 -5.27 12.18 16.57
CA LEU A 244 -5.25 13.22 17.60
C LEU A 244 -4.12 13.07 18.63
N PRO A 245 -3.78 11.89 19.14
CA PRO A 245 -2.66 11.74 20.08
C PRO A 245 -1.31 12.13 19.47
N GLU A 246 -1.09 11.82 18.20
CA GLU A 246 0.16 12.16 17.51
C GLU A 246 0.31 13.67 17.32
N VAL A 247 -0.78 14.36 16.94
CA VAL A 247 -0.81 15.82 16.82
C VAL A 247 -0.76 16.47 18.22
N GLY A 248 -1.53 15.92 19.15
CA GLY A 248 -1.59 16.42 20.52
C GLY A 248 -0.26 16.33 21.26
N LYS A 249 0.54 15.29 20.99
CA LYS A 249 1.89 15.11 21.56
C LYS A 249 2.84 16.26 21.15
N VAL A 250 2.67 16.84 19.98
CA VAL A 250 3.48 17.98 19.53
C VAL A 250 3.13 19.24 20.36
N VAL A 251 1.85 19.42 20.69
CA VAL A 251 1.36 20.61 21.40
C VAL A 251 1.44 20.44 22.92
N PHE A 252 1.09 19.24 23.43
CA PHE A 252 1.01 18.89 24.85
C PHE A 252 1.68 17.55 25.14
N PRO A 253 3.02 17.44 25.13
CA PRO A 253 3.74 16.16 25.22
C PRO A 253 3.35 15.32 26.44
N GLY A 254 3.22 15.92 27.61
CA GLY A 254 2.92 15.24 28.85
C GLY A 254 1.53 14.58 28.91
N HIS A 255 0.54 15.14 28.21
CA HIS A 255 -0.84 14.63 28.24
C HIS A 255 -1.09 13.52 27.22
N PHE A 256 -0.40 13.56 26.09
CA PHE A 256 -0.64 12.64 24.96
C PHE A 256 0.40 11.52 24.83
N ALA A 257 1.44 11.48 25.69
CA ALA A 257 2.48 10.47 25.63
C ALA A 257 1.91 9.04 25.72
N PHE A 258 1.04 8.78 26.69
CA PHE A 258 0.39 7.49 26.86
C PHE A 258 -0.48 7.12 25.65
N TRP A 259 -1.31 8.05 25.16
CA TRP A 259 -2.21 7.80 24.05
C TRP A 259 -1.46 7.54 22.73
N SER A 260 -0.33 8.21 22.51
CA SER A 260 0.51 7.95 21.33
C SER A 260 1.21 6.58 21.38
N GLN A 261 1.45 6.03 22.59
CA GLN A 261 2.03 4.70 22.77
C GLN A 261 1.03 3.57 22.49
N ILE A 262 -0.28 3.83 22.62
CA ILE A 262 -1.33 2.85 22.34
C ILE A 262 -1.29 2.41 20.85
N GLY A 263 -0.83 3.28 19.97
CA GLY A 263 -0.69 3.00 18.54
C GLY A 263 -2.04 2.85 17.83
N VAL A 264 -2.00 2.33 16.61
CA VAL A 264 -3.17 2.24 15.72
C VAL A 264 -4.08 1.04 16.01
N VAL A 265 -3.54 0.00 16.60
CA VAL A 265 -4.23 -1.30 16.77
C VAL A 265 -5.34 -1.23 17.80
N VAL A 266 -5.08 -0.60 18.95
CA VAL A 266 -6.04 -0.57 20.06
C VAL A 266 -7.32 0.19 19.71
N PRO A 267 -7.28 1.42 19.16
CA PRO A 267 -8.49 2.10 18.69
C PRO A 267 -9.29 1.29 17.66
N ALA A 268 -8.59 0.59 16.76
CA ALA A 268 -9.21 -0.25 15.76
C ALA A 268 -9.90 -1.49 16.36
N ILE A 269 -9.29 -2.15 17.37
CA ILE A 269 -9.92 -3.25 18.12
C ILE A 269 -11.18 -2.75 18.83
N LEU A 270 -11.11 -1.61 19.52
CA LEU A 270 -12.27 -1.03 20.19
C LEU A 270 -13.41 -0.72 19.22
N ALA A 271 -13.09 -0.25 18.01
CA ALA A 271 -14.07 -0.02 16.95
C ALA A 271 -14.74 -1.31 16.49
N VAL A 272 -13.97 -2.39 16.27
CA VAL A 272 -14.52 -3.72 15.94
C VAL A 272 -15.46 -4.19 17.05
N CYS A 273 -15.03 -4.12 18.31
CA CYS A 273 -15.86 -4.51 19.45
C CYS A 273 -17.16 -3.70 19.52
N ALA A 274 -17.07 -2.38 19.36
CA ALA A 274 -18.24 -1.50 19.36
C ALA A 274 -19.23 -1.87 18.25
N LEU A 275 -18.75 -2.13 17.03
CA LEU A 275 -19.58 -2.55 15.90
C LEU A 275 -20.26 -3.92 16.11
N CYS A 276 -19.61 -4.83 16.84
CA CYS A 276 -20.18 -6.12 17.21
C CYS A 276 -21.25 -6.00 18.31
N LEU A 277 -21.06 -5.08 19.27
CA LEU A 277 -21.96 -4.87 20.40
C LEU A 277 -23.22 -4.09 20.03
N ILE A 278 -23.08 -3.10 19.12
CA ILE A 278 -24.21 -2.28 18.69
C ILE A 278 -25.11 -3.10 17.76
N THR A 279 -26.39 -3.16 18.11
CA THR A 279 -27.40 -3.87 17.32
C THR A 279 -28.36 -2.89 16.64
N VAL A 280 -28.75 -3.23 15.42
CA VAL A 280 -29.78 -2.55 14.64
C VAL A 280 -30.74 -3.62 14.13
N ASP A 281 -32.01 -3.45 14.40
CA ASP A 281 -33.09 -4.41 14.04
C ASP A 281 -32.80 -5.84 14.53
N GLY A 282 -32.28 -5.96 15.77
CA GLY A 282 -31.99 -7.24 16.42
C GLY A 282 -30.73 -7.96 15.92
N LYS A 283 -29.95 -7.35 15.01
CA LYS A 283 -28.72 -7.92 14.48
C LYS A 283 -27.54 -6.98 14.74
N PRO A 284 -26.33 -7.50 15.04
CA PRO A 284 -25.16 -6.66 15.21
C PRO A 284 -24.88 -5.85 13.93
N VAL A 285 -24.24 -4.69 14.09
CA VAL A 285 -23.81 -3.89 12.94
C VAL A 285 -22.75 -4.63 12.16
N LEU A 286 -21.81 -5.27 12.85
CA LEU A 286 -20.76 -6.12 12.28
C LEU A 286 -20.96 -7.58 12.69
N ASP A 287 -21.13 -8.47 11.72
CA ASP A 287 -21.03 -9.91 11.93
C ASP A 287 -19.54 -10.29 11.93
N PHE A 288 -19.00 -10.54 13.13
CA PHE A 288 -17.58 -10.86 13.32
C PHE A 288 -17.18 -12.15 12.60
N ARG A 289 -18.04 -13.18 12.59
CA ARG A 289 -17.75 -14.45 11.93
C ARG A 289 -17.67 -14.29 10.42
N ALA A 290 -18.62 -13.56 9.84
CA ALA A 290 -18.61 -13.23 8.42
C ALA A 290 -17.37 -12.40 8.03
N ALA A 291 -17.00 -11.39 8.84
CA ALA A 291 -15.80 -10.62 8.61
C ALA A 291 -14.52 -11.48 8.67
N CYS A 292 -14.39 -12.37 9.65
CA CYS A 292 -13.25 -13.29 9.76
C CYS A 292 -13.14 -14.24 8.54
N SER A 293 -14.24 -14.64 7.93
CA SER A 293 -14.21 -15.51 6.74
C SER A 293 -13.67 -14.81 5.48
N THR A 294 -13.62 -13.48 5.48
CA THR A 294 -13.08 -12.66 4.37
C THR A 294 -11.63 -12.22 4.56
N LEU A 295 -11.01 -12.59 5.69
CA LEU A 295 -9.62 -12.22 5.95
C LEU A 295 -8.70 -12.71 4.82
N PRO A 296 -7.79 -11.86 4.32
CA PRO A 296 -6.80 -12.26 3.32
C PRO A 296 -5.65 -13.05 3.98
N LEU A 297 -6.00 -14.21 4.57
CA LEU A 297 -5.08 -15.04 5.33
C LEU A 297 -3.75 -15.32 4.63
N PRO A 298 -3.71 -15.61 3.31
CA PRO A 298 -2.44 -15.79 2.60
C PRO A 298 -1.53 -14.55 2.68
N ALA A 299 -2.07 -13.35 2.53
CA ALA A 299 -1.30 -12.11 2.62
C ALA A 299 -0.84 -11.82 4.05
N ILE A 300 -1.67 -12.13 5.05
CA ILE A 300 -1.35 -11.97 6.47
C ILE A 300 -0.18 -12.89 6.87
N LEU A 301 -0.24 -14.16 6.50
CA LEU A 301 0.83 -15.14 6.74
C LEU A 301 2.13 -14.70 6.05
N PHE A 302 2.05 -14.29 4.81
CA PHE A 302 3.20 -13.82 4.05
C PHE A 302 3.84 -12.58 4.69
N ALA A 303 3.03 -11.61 5.14
CA ALA A 303 3.52 -10.42 5.84
C ALA A 303 4.31 -10.77 7.12
N GLY A 304 3.78 -11.69 7.93
CA GLY A 304 4.46 -12.16 9.15
C GLY A 304 5.81 -12.81 8.83
N VAL A 305 5.87 -13.64 7.80
CA VAL A 305 7.13 -14.28 7.39
C VAL A 305 8.16 -13.27 6.90
N VAL A 306 7.74 -12.27 6.14
CA VAL A 306 8.66 -11.22 5.66
C VAL A 306 9.23 -10.40 6.82
N CYS A 307 8.42 -10.08 7.83
CA CYS A 307 8.90 -9.36 9.02
C CYS A 307 10.02 -10.13 9.73
N VAL A 308 9.87 -11.44 9.93
CA VAL A 308 10.89 -12.24 10.62
C VAL A 308 12.08 -12.61 9.74
N MET A 309 11.87 -12.75 8.42
CA MET A 309 12.91 -13.13 7.46
C MET A 309 14.08 -12.15 7.46
N SER A 310 13.81 -10.88 7.69
CA SER A 310 14.82 -9.82 7.67
C SER A 310 15.81 -9.91 8.84
N THR A 311 15.39 -10.44 9.98
CA THR A 311 16.19 -10.51 11.21
C THR A 311 17.52 -11.26 11.01
N PRO A 312 17.56 -12.49 10.50
CA PRO A 312 18.82 -13.21 10.32
C PRO A 312 19.71 -12.60 9.22
N PHE A 313 19.18 -11.79 8.31
CA PHE A 313 19.99 -11.08 7.30
C PHE A 313 20.81 -9.96 7.90
N SER A 314 20.27 -9.25 8.87
CA SER A 314 20.93 -8.12 9.53
C SER A 314 21.86 -8.56 10.67
N ALA A 315 21.68 -9.78 11.20
CA ALA A 315 22.46 -10.28 12.30
C ALA A 315 23.95 -10.44 11.92
N GLU A 316 24.85 -9.77 12.64
CA GLU A 316 26.31 -9.85 12.43
C GLU A 316 26.81 -11.31 12.51
N SER A 317 26.20 -12.13 13.37
CA SER A 317 26.54 -13.54 13.57
C SER A 317 26.38 -14.39 12.31
N THR A 318 25.58 -13.97 11.33
CA THR A 318 25.38 -14.67 10.06
C THR A 318 26.43 -14.32 9.01
N GLY A 319 26.99 -13.11 9.06
CA GLY A 319 27.92 -12.57 8.07
C GLY A 319 27.32 -12.38 6.67
N ILE A 320 26.00 -12.46 6.51
CA ILE A 320 25.33 -12.36 5.21
C ILE A 320 25.46 -10.96 4.65
N SER A 321 25.23 -9.91 5.43
CA SER A 321 25.36 -8.53 5.01
C SER A 321 26.78 -8.22 4.52
N SER A 322 27.80 -8.65 5.23
CA SER A 322 29.20 -8.43 4.86
C SER A 322 29.57 -9.17 3.57
N TRP A 323 29.11 -10.42 3.42
CA TRP A 323 29.31 -11.21 2.20
C TRP A 323 28.61 -10.57 1.00
N LEU A 324 27.35 -10.17 1.15
CA LEU A 324 26.56 -9.53 0.10
C LEU A 324 27.15 -8.18 -0.32
N SER A 325 27.60 -7.38 0.66
CA SER A 325 28.32 -6.14 0.41
C SER A 325 29.57 -6.37 -0.42
N GLY A 326 30.43 -7.33 -0.01
CA GLY A 326 31.65 -7.65 -0.75
C GLY A 326 31.39 -8.12 -2.19
N LEU A 327 30.32 -8.88 -2.42
CA LEU A 327 29.93 -9.37 -3.74
C LEU A 327 29.43 -8.22 -4.65
N LEU A 328 28.68 -7.29 -4.10
CA LEU A 328 28.00 -6.22 -4.86
C LEU A 328 28.86 -4.95 -4.97
N GLN A 329 29.74 -4.69 -4.01
CA GLN A 329 30.58 -3.48 -3.97
C GLN A 329 31.27 -3.16 -5.30
N PRO A 330 31.84 -4.13 -6.05
CA PRO A 330 32.49 -3.82 -7.34
C PRO A 330 31.53 -3.21 -8.37
N ILE A 331 30.25 -3.58 -8.33
CA ILE A 331 29.21 -3.08 -9.27
C ILE A 331 28.88 -1.62 -8.96
N PHE A 332 28.97 -1.20 -7.69
CA PHE A 332 28.62 0.11 -7.20
C PHE A 332 29.83 1.02 -6.95
N GLN A 333 31.05 0.54 -7.27
CA GLN A 333 32.26 1.34 -7.15
C GLN A 333 32.17 2.65 -7.96
N GLY A 334 32.57 3.77 -7.32
CA GLY A 334 32.51 5.09 -7.94
C GLY A 334 31.19 5.83 -7.86
N LEU A 335 30.11 5.16 -7.40
CA LEU A 335 28.85 5.84 -7.14
C LEU A 335 28.83 6.49 -5.76
N SER A 336 28.23 7.69 -5.68
CA SER A 336 27.91 8.28 -4.38
C SER A 336 26.83 7.44 -3.68
N PRO A 337 26.68 7.53 -2.34
CA PRO A 337 25.63 6.83 -1.63
C PRO A 337 24.21 7.11 -2.19
N PHE A 338 23.95 8.37 -2.58
CA PHE A 338 22.69 8.75 -3.23
C PHE A 338 22.57 8.17 -4.65
N GLY A 339 23.68 8.08 -5.40
CA GLY A 339 23.71 7.41 -6.71
C GLY A 339 23.40 5.92 -6.60
N THR A 340 23.92 5.26 -5.56
CA THR A 340 23.61 3.86 -5.24
C THR A 340 22.12 3.69 -4.91
N LEU A 341 21.55 4.57 -4.06
CA LEU A 341 20.12 4.60 -3.78
C LEU A 341 19.30 4.75 -5.06
N ALA A 342 19.65 5.72 -5.92
CA ALA A 342 18.92 5.97 -7.17
C ALA A 342 18.95 4.74 -8.10
N LEU A 343 20.09 4.10 -8.25
CA LEU A 343 20.23 2.89 -9.07
C LEU A 343 19.42 1.72 -8.51
N LEU A 344 19.45 1.52 -7.19
CA LEU A 344 18.63 0.50 -6.52
C LEU A 344 17.12 0.78 -6.66
N ALA A 345 16.70 2.05 -6.57
CA ALA A 345 15.31 2.45 -6.76
C ALA A 345 14.85 2.21 -8.21
N ILE A 346 15.70 2.50 -9.21
CA ILE A 346 15.42 2.17 -10.62
C ILE A 346 15.26 0.66 -10.80
N ALA A 347 16.19 -0.12 -10.26
CA ALA A 347 16.15 -1.57 -10.37
C ALA A 347 14.90 -2.14 -9.67
N ALA A 348 14.56 -1.67 -8.47
CA ALA A 348 13.35 -2.07 -7.76
C ALA A 348 12.08 -1.71 -8.57
N LEU A 349 12.00 -0.49 -9.12
CA LEU A 349 10.88 -0.03 -9.94
C LEU A 349 10.71 -0.88 -11.21
N VAL A 350 11.78 -1.27 -11.85
CA VAL A 350 11.72 -2.14 -13.04
C VAL A 350 11.28 -3.55 -12.64
N MET A 351 11.94 -4.13 -11.63
CA MET A 351 11.71 -5.51 -11.20
C MET A 351 10.29 -5.74 -10.66
N THR A 352 9.72 -4.79 -9.93
CA THR A 352 8.39 -4.91 -9.35
C THR A 352 7.27 -5.05 -10.39
N ASN A 353 7.49 -4.62 -11.62
CA ASN A 353 6.53 -4.81 -12.70
C ASN A 353 6.45 -6.25 -13.24
N PHE A 354 7.40 -7.10 -12.86
CA PHE A 354 7.48 -8.51 -13.26
C PHE A 354 7.43 -9.46 -12.06
N LEU A 355 7.82 -8.97 -10.87
CA LEU A 355 7.86 -9.72 -9.62
C LEU A 355 6.87 -9.15 -8.61
N SER A 356 6.62 -9.90 -7.53
CA SER A 356 5.83 -9.39 -6.41
C SER A 356 6.45 -8.14 -5.78
N ASN A 357 5.63 -7.11 -5.54
CA ASN A 357 6.05 -5.85 -4.93
C ASN A 357 6.77 -6.08 -3.59
N VAL A 358 6.24 -6.95 -2.74
CA VAL A 358 6.83 -7.23 -1.43
C VAL A 358 8.15 -7.98 -1.56
N VAL A 359 8.24 -8.97 -2.44
CA VAL A 359 9.51 -9.69 -2.69
C VAL A 359 10.58 -8.74 -3.21
N THR A 360 10.23 -7.88 -4.16
CA THR A 360 11.13 -6.86 -4.69
C THR A 360 11.59 -5.89 -3.59
N MET A 361 10.66 -5.42 -2.77
CA MET A 361 10.96 -4.53 -1.65
C MET A 361 11.95 -5.17 -0.67
N VAL A 362 11.69 -6.41 -0.24
CA VAL A 362 12.56 -7.14 0.69
C VAL A 362 13.96 -7.34 0.10
N LEU A 363 14.03 -7.73 -1.17
CA LEU A 363 15.30 -7.97 -1.85
C LEU A 363 16.16 -6.68 -1.89
N PHE A 364 15.59 -5.60 -2.43
CA PHE A 364 16.34 -4.35 -2.60
C PHE A 364 16.60 -3.61 -1.28
N PHE A 365 15.75 -3.78 -0.28
CA PHE A 365 16.00 -3.29 1.07
C PHE A 365 17.26 -3.96 1.67
N ASN A 366 17.35 -5.28 1.64
CA ASN A 366 18.50 -5.99 2.21
C ASN A 366 19.80 -5.76 1.41
N ILE A 367 19.73 -5.71 0.08
CA ILE A 367 20.86 -5.32 -0.77
C ILE A 367 21.36 -3.93 -0.40
N GLY A 368 20.45 -2.98 -0.31
CA GLY A 368 20.82 -1.60 -0.01
C GLY A 368 21.37 -1.41 1.39
N LEU A 369 20.84 -2.13 2.40
CA LEU A 369 21.43 -2.13 3.73
C LEU A 369 22.88 -2.64 3.70
N ALA A 370 23.15 -3.73 2.99
CA ALA A 370 24.50 -4.28 2.87
C ALA A 370 25.49 -3.29 2.21
N LEU A 371 25.02 -2.47 1.25
CA LEU A 371 25.85 -1.53 0.52
C LEU A 371 25.99 -0.18 1.21
N LEU A 372 24.97 0.28 1.93
CA LEU A 372 24.85 1.65 2.44
C LEU A 372 25.03 1.74 3.96
N SER A 373 25.06 0.61 4.69
CA SER A 373 25.42 0.59 6.11
C SER A 373 26.84 1.12 6.27
N GLY A 374 27.01 2.18 7.06
CA GLY A 374 28.30 2.88 7.22
C GLY A 374 28.49 4.08 6.31
N SER A 375 27.55 4.35 5.38
CA SER A 375 27.51 5.62 4.66
C SER A 375 26.80 6.70 5.49
N ASN A 376 26.92 7.95 5.07
CA ASN A 376 26.21 9.08 5.68
C ASN A 376 24.77 9.24 5.14
N LEU A 377 24.25 8.26 4.42
CA LEU A 377 22.87 8.27 3.91
C LEU A 377 21.90 7.91 5.04
N HIS A 378 20.76 8.60 5.10
CA HIS A 378 19.70 8.27 6.08
C HIS A 378 19.02 6.95 5.70
N LEU A 379 19.29 5.87 6.45
CA LEU A 379 18.83 4.51 6.12
C LEU A 379 17.29 4.35 6.18
N GLY A 380 16.62 5.06 7.08
CA GLY A 380 15.14 5.08 7.12
C GLY A 380 14.54 5.70 5.87
N ALA A 381 15.15 6.77 5.34
CA ALA A 381 14.71 7.39 4.10
C ALA A 381 15.05 6.53 2.88
N PHE A 382 16.22 5.88 2.87
CA PHE A 382 16.55 4.86 1.87
C PHE A 382 15.46 3.78 1.83
N ALA A 383 15.09 3.22 2.99
CA ALA A 383 14.08 2.19 3.09
C ALA A 383 12.73 2.66 2.53
N ALA A 384 12.30 3.90 2.86
CA ALA A 384 11.08 4.49 2.33
C ALA A 384 11.11 4.59 0.79
N VAL A 385 12.21 5.07 0.22
CA VAL A 385 12.38 5.17 -1.26
C VAL A 385 12.28 3.80 -1.92
N ILE A 386 12.96 2.78 -1.39
CA ILE A 386 12.89 1.41 -1.94
C ILE A 386 11.48 0.84 -1.82
N GLY A 387 10.82 1.02 -0.68
CA GLY A 387 9.44 0.54 -0.49
C GLY A 387 8.45 1.19 -1.44
N VAL A 388 8.57 2.51 -1.65
CA VAL A 388 7.75 3.24 -2.63
C VAL A 388 8.07 2.77 -4.05
N ALA A 389 9.33 2.72 -4.45
CA ALA A 389 9.73 2.29 -5.79
C ALA A 389 9.27 0.86 -6.10
N ALA A 390 9.42 -0.07 -5.15
CA ALA A 390 8.97 -1.46 -5.27
C ALA A 390 7.43 -1.61 -5.31
N SER A 391 6.68 -0.59 -4.93
CA SER A 391 5.21 -0.63 -4.96
C SER A 391 4.61 0.02 -6.20
N MET A 392 5.40 0.75 -7.02
CA MET A 392 4.93 1.47 -8.21
C MET A 392 4.81 0.57 -9.45
N ALA A 393 4.07 -0.53 -9.35
CA ALA A 393 3.92 -1.54 -10.39
C ALA A 393 2.62 -1.36 -11.18
N SER A 394 2.70 -0.96 -12.45
CA SER A 394 1.54 -0.68 -13.32
C SER A 394 1.67 -1.09 -14.78
N LEU A 395 2.82 -1.67 -15.21
CA LEU A 395 3.08 -1.96 -16.62
C LEU A 395 2.43 -3.23 -17.12
N THR A 396 2.32 -4.27 -16.29
CA THR A 396 1.89 -5.60 -16.71
C THR A 396 0.61 -6.04 -16.00
N PRO A 397 -0.13 -6.99 -16.56
CA PRO A 397 -1.30 -7.57 -15.88
C PRO A 397 -0.96 -8.28 -14.54
N SER A 398 0.29 -8.68 -14.36
CA SER A 398 0.79 -9.33 -13.14
C SER A 398 1.44 -8.36 -12.14
N ALA A 399 1.54 -7.08 -12.48
CA ALA A 399 2.29 -6.08 -11.72
C ALA A 399 1.79 -5.91 -10.28
N CYS A 400 0.48 -5.93 -10.06
CA CYS A 400 -0.13 -5.78 -8.74
C CYS A 400 -1.52 -6.44 -8.70
N ALA A 401 -2.06 -6.66 -7.50
CA ALA A 401 -3.34 -7.35 -7.32
C ALA A 401 -4.52 -6.74 -8.10
N PRO A 402 -4.69 -5.41 -8.25
CA PRO A 402 -5.75 -4.82 -9.07
C PRO A 402 -5.52 -4.89 -10.59
N ALA A 403 -4.29 -5.10 -11.07
CA ALA A 403 -3.97 -5.07 -12.49
C ALA A 403 -4.78 -6.08 -13.35
N PRO A 404 -5.00 -7.34 -12.89
CA PRO A 404 -5.83 -8.28 -13.64
C PRO A 404 -7.27 -7.82 -13.86
N LEU A 405 -7.84 -7.00 -12.96
CA LEU A 405 -9.20 -6.45 -13.11
C LEU A 405 -9.29 -5.44 -14.26
N ILE A 406 -8.19 -4.81 -14.59
CA ILE A 406 -8.09 -3.74 -15.60
C ILE A 406 -7.68 -4.33 -16.96
N PHE A 407 -6.63 -5.14 -16.98
CA PHE A 407 -6.08 -5.72 -18.20
C PHE A 407 -6.80 -7.00 -18.65
N GLY A 408 -7.21 -7.87 -17.70
CA GLY A 408 -7.80 -9.16 -17.99
C GLY A 408 -9.07 -9.09 -18.85
N PRO A 409 -10.09 -8.27 -18.48
CA PRO A 409 -11.29 -8.08 -19.30
C PRO A 409 -11.04 -7.26 -20.57
N GLY A 410 -9.83 -6.77 -20.81
CA GLY A 410 -9.49 -5.96 -21.96
C GLY A 410 -10.05 -4.53 -21.90
N HIS A 411 -10.21 -3.97 -20.69
CA HIS A 411 -10.60 -2.57 -20.54
C HIS A 411 -9.55 -1.64 -21.17
N VAL A 412 -8.26 -1.98 -20.97
CA VAL A 412 -7.12 -1.36 -21.65
C VAL A 412 -6.15 -2.45 -22.11
N THR A 413 -5.35 -2.15 -23.13
CA THR A 413 -4.26 -3.03 -23.57
C THR A 413 -2.92 -2.47 -23.10
N VAL A 414 -1.97 -3.34 -22.76
CA VAL A 414 -0.62 -2.93 -22.33
C VAL A 414 0.00 -1.96 -23.35
N ARG A 415 -0.09 -2.28 -24.66
CA ARG A 415 0.43 -1.40 -25.74
C ARG A 415 -0.26 -0.04 -25.78
N GLY A 416 -1.58 -0.01 -25.57
CA GLY A 416 -2.38 1.22 -25.61
C GLY A 416 -2.03 2.22 -24.51
N VAL A 417 -1.61 1.73 -23.34
CA VAL A 417 -1.27 2.57 -22.17
C VAL A 417 0.22 2.67 -21.90
N LEU A 418 1.09 1.98 -22.67
CA LEU A 418 2.52 1.86 -22.40
C LEU A 418 3.21 3.22 -22.23
N LYS A 419 2.99 4.16 -23.17
CA LYS A 419 3.62 5.48 -23.10
C LYS A 419 3.21 6.24 -21.84
N ALA A 420 1.93 6.23 -21.50
CA ALA A 420 1.42 6.89 -20.31
C ALA A 420 1.95 6.22 -19.03
N ASN A 421 2.01 4.90 -18.99
CA ASN A 421 2.59 4.15 -17.87
C ASN A 421 4.08 4.42 -17.69
N LEU A 422 4.87 4.50 -18.77
CA LEU A 422 6.29 4.82 -18.67
C LEU A 422 6.50 6.24 -18.11
N VAL A 423 5.71 7.23 -18.57
CA VAL A 423 5.74 8.58 -18.01
C VAL A 423 5.37 8.55 -16.52
N PHE A 424 4.32 7.83 -16.14
CA PHE A 424 3.92 7.67 -14.75
C PHE A 424 5.03 7.08 -13.89
N LEU A 425 5.73 6.03 -14.37
CA LEU A 425 6.83 5.40 -13.62
C LEU A 425 8.06 6.32 -13.49
N VAL A 426 8.40 7.07 -14.54
CA VAL A 426 9.50 8.05 -14.47
C VAL A 426 9.17 9.15 -13.45
N LEU A 427 7.93 9.67 -13.47
CA LEU A 427 7.49 10.66 -12.50
C LEU A 427 7.44 10.07 -11.08
N SER A 428 7.05 8.80 -10.93
CA SER A 428 7.08 8.10 -9.64
C SER A 428 8.50 7.99 -9.09
N LEU A 429 9.48 7.64 -9.92
CA LEU A 429 10.88 7.59 -9.53
C LEU A 429 11.40 8.97 -9.11
N ALA A 430 11.08 10.00 -9.91
CA ALA A 430 11.44 11.36 -9.55
C ALA A 430 10.82 11.79 -8.21
N ALA A 431 9.53 11.49 -7.99
CA ALA A 431 8.85 11.76 -6.74
C ALA A 431 9.46 10.96 -5.56
N CYS A 432 9.89 9.72 -5.77
CA CYS A 432 10.60 8.95 -4.76
C CYS A 432 11.89 9.65 -4.29
N LEU A 433 12.69 10.12 -5.24
CA LEU A 433 14.00 10.73 -4.92
C LEU A 433 13.88 12.18 -4.42
N VAL A 434 12.93 12.96 -4.96
CA VAL A 434 12.80 14.41 -4.68
C VAL A 434 11.82 14.72 -3.56
N VAL A 435 10.83 13.86 -3.32
CA VAL A 435 9.80 14.08 -2.30
C VAL A 435 9.96 13.09 -1.14
N VAL A 436 9.97 11.77 -1.44
CA VAL A 436 9.99 10.75 -0.39
C VAL A 436 11.30 10.80 0.40
N TYR A 437 12.44 10.83 -0.28
CA TYR A 437 13.74 10.82 0.40
C TYR A 437 13.93 12.01 1.36
N PRO A 438 13.75 13.28 0.94
CA PRO A 438 13.92 14.41 1.85
C PRO A 438 12.93 14.42 3.01
N LEU A 439 11.65 14.12 2.74
CA LEU A 439 10.62 14.09 3.78
C LEU A 439 10.88 12.96 4.80
N ALA A 440 11.23 11.77 4.32
CA ALA A 440 11.54 10.65 5.19
C ALA A 440 12.81 10.92 6.00
N SER A 441 13.83 11.56 5.42
CA SER A 441 15.04 11.98 6.16
C SER A 441 14.75 12.99 7.26
N ALA A 442 13.77 13.88 7.04
CA ALA A 442 13.39 14.88 8.04
C ALA A 442 12.49 14.33 9.14
N VAL A 443 11.66 13.30 8.83
CA VAL A 443 10.59 12.84 9.73
C VAL A 443 11.00 11.58 10.49
N PHE A 444 11.84 10.71 9.92
CA PHE A 444 12.24 9.44 10.52
C PHE A 444 13.52 9.54 11.37
N GLY A 445 14.13 10.71 11.38
CA GLY A 445 15.32 11.04 12.18
C GLY A 445 15.08 11.09 13.67
#